data_b48ccff808d88041e6c891f4a048e414
#
_entry.id   b48ccff808d88041e6c891f4a048e414
#
_cell.length_a   1.000
_cell.length_b   1.000
_cell.length_c   1.000
_cell.angle_alpha   90.00
_cell.angle_beta   90.00
_cell.angle_gamma   90.00
#
_symmetry.space_group_name_H-M   'P 1'
#
loop_
_entity.id
_entity.type
_entity.pdbx_description
1 polymer ?
#
loop_
_entity_poly.entity_id
_entity_poly.type
_entity_poly.pdbx_seq_one_letter_code
_entity_poly.pdbx_strand_id
1 'polypeptide(L)'
;MKKPILITILLFTVFVLAELQSNAQAQNNMYRIAKIKVDVNQLEQYKSALKKQMNAAIKLEPGVLSYTVVADKKDASLITIMEVYANLEAYQSHILTPHFKKYKDTVKNMVLSLELIDTELVERVHKPNY
;
A
#
# COMPACT_ATOMS: atom_id res chain seq x y z
N MET A 1 -23.02 45.50 2.77
CA MET A 1 -21.64 45.12 2.65
C MET A 1 -21.12 44.24 3.82
N LYS A 2 -21.93 43.36 4.39
CA LYS A 2 -21.51 42.43 5.47
C LYS A 2 -21.40 40.97 5.05
N LYS A 3 -21.36 40.65 3.74
CA LYS A 3 -21.32 39.27 3.23
C LYS A 3 -19.93 38.61 3.08
N PRO A 4 -18.78 39.30 2.96
CA PRO A 4 -17.50 38.62 2.77
C PRO A 4 -16.98 37.85 3.99
N ILE A 5 -17.30 38.29 5.21
CA ILE A 5 -16.80 37.65 6.45
C ILE A 5 -17.43 36.26 6.65
N LEU A 6 -18.72 36.12 6.35
CA LEU A 6 -19.43 34.83 6.49
C LEU A 6 -18.91 33.77 5.52
N ILE A 7 -18.61 34.18 4.27
CA ILE A 7 -18.05 33.27 3.25
C ILE A 7 -16.62 32.84 3.63
N THR A 8 -15.82 33.74 4.17
CA THR A 8 -14.46 33.44 4.61
C THR A 8 -14.44 32.46 5.78
N ILE A 9 -15.34 32.61 6.73
CA ILE A 9 -15.48 31.67 7.86
C ILE A 9 -15.93 30.30 7.38
N LEU A 10 -16.88 30.24 6.46
CA LEU A 10 -17.38 28.97 5.89
C LEU A 10 -16.29 28.21 5.13
N LEU A 11 -15.49 28.90 4.31
CA LEU A 11 -14.35 28.30 3.60
C LEU A 11 -13.28 27.78 4.54
N PHE A 12 -12.98 28.51 5.63
CA PHE A 12 -12.01 28.08 6.61
C PHE A 12 -12.48 26.84 7.40
N THR A 13 -13.75 26.78 7.78
CA THR A 13 -14.31 25.61 8.48
C THR A 13 -14.33 24.36 7.61
N VAL A 14 -14.63 24.48 6.32
CA VAL A 14 -14.59 23.36 5.37
C VAL A 14 -13.16 22.82 5.22
N PHE A 15 -12.17 23.73 5.15
CA PHE A 15 -10.76 23.31 5.02
C PHE A 15 -10.27 22.57 6.28
N VAL A 16 -10.57 23.07 7.47
CA VAL A 16 -10.20 22.43 8.75
C VAL A 16 -10.88 21.06 8.90
N LEU A 17 -12.16 20.94 8.50
CA LEU A 17 -12.87 19.66 8.54
C LEU A 17 -12.27 18.62 7.59
N ALA A 18 -11.83 19.04 6.40
CA ALA A 18 -11.16 18.15 5.45
C ALA A 18 -9.82 17.62 5.99
N GLU A 19 -9.04 18.44 6.69
CA GLU A 19 -7.79 18.00 7.32
C GLU A 19 -8.03 17.04 8.48
N LEU A 20 -9.06 17.29 9.30
CA LEU A 20 -9.43 16.39 10.40
C LEU A 20 -9.88 15.01 9.89
N GLN A 21 -10.61 14.94 8.79
CA GLN A 21 -11.02 13.69 8.15
C GLN A 21 -9.83 12.95 7.56
N SER A 22 -8.89 13.65 6.93
CA SER A 22 -7.68 13.05 6.37
C SER A 22 -6.80 12.42 7.46
N ASN A 23 -6.64 13.07 8.60
CA ASN A 23 -5.86 12.55 9.73
C ASN A 23 -6.55 11.35 10.40
N ALA A 24 -7.86 11.36 10.56
CA ALA A 24 -8.62 10.24 11.12
C ALA A 24 -8.54 8.99 10.22
N GLN A 25 -8.55 9.18 8.90
CA GLN A 25 -8.40 8.09 7.93
C GLN A 25 -7.00 7.46 7.98
N ALA A 26 -5.96 8.26 8.13
CA ALA A 26 -4.58 7.79 8.22
C ALA A 26 -4.32 6.96 9.49
N GLN A 27 -5.05 7.21 10.58
CA GLN A 27 -4.94 6.45 11.84
C GLN A 27 -5.51 5.03 11.74
N ASN A 28 -6.38 4.74 10.79
CA ASN A 28 -6.99 3.43 10.60
C ASN A 28 -6.31 2.59 9.51
N ASN A 29 -5.32 3.13 8.83
CA ASN A 29 -4.62 2.41 7.77
C ASN A 29 -3.86 1.22 8.34
N MET A 30 -3.96 0.08 7.65
CA MET A 30 -3.18 -1.11 7.94
C MET A 30 -1.86 -1.06 7.17
N TYR A 31 -0.78 -1.20 7.88
CA TYR A 31 0.58 -1.26 7.33
C TYR A 31 1.15 -2.66 7.50
N ARG A 32 1.69 -3.23 6.44
CA ARG A 32 2.32 -4.56 6.47
C ARG A 32 3.62 -4.56 5.71
N ILE A 33 4.58 -5.31 6.23
CA ILE A 33 5.83 -5.61 5.53
C ILE A 33 5.84 -7.09 5.18
N ALA A 34 6.08 -7.42 3.91
CA ALA A 34 6.37 -8.77 3.45
C ALA A 34 7.85 -8.86 3.11
N LYS A 35 8.57 -9.78 3.75
CA LYS A 35 9.95 -10.13 3.40
C LYS A 35 9.94 -11.47 2.67
N ILE A 36 10.49 -11.49 1.48
CA ILE A 36 10.37 -12.60 0.56
C ILE A 36 11.75 -12.99 0.06
N LYS A 37 12.09 -14.27 0.18
CA LYS A 37 13.23 -14.86 -0.53
C LYS A 37 12.71 -15.57 -1.77
N VAL A 38 13.25 -15.22 -2.93
CA VAL A 38 12.86 -15.77 -4.22
C VAL A 38 13.99 -16.66 -4.76
N ASP A 39 13.64 -17.73 -5.48
CA ASP A 39 14.61 -18.50 -6.25
C ASP A 39 15.27 -17.58 -7.30
N VAL A 40 16.60 -17.49 -7.26
CA VAL A 40 17.37 -16.60 -8.15
C VAL A 40 17.16 -16.92 -9.63
N ASN A 41 16.88 -18.19 -9.96
CA ASN A 41 16.64 -18.64 -11.34
C ASN A 41 15.26 -18.20 -11.86
N GLN A 42 14.35 -17.80 -10.97
CA GLN A 42 12.98 -17.37 -11.30
C GLN A 42 12.71 -15.92 -10.92
N LEU A 43 13.75 -15.17 -10.57
CA LEU A 43 13.61 -13.83 -10.02
C LEU A 43 12.88 -12.86 -10.96
N GLU A 44 13.18 -12.88 -12.26
CA GLU A 44 12.54 -11.98 -13.22
C GLU A 44 11.08 -12.36 -13.48
N GLN A 45 10.75 -13.67 -13.50
CA GLN A 45 9.36 -14.13 -13.58
C GLN A 45 8.57 -13.71 -12.34
N TYR A 46 9.17 -13.83 -11.15
CA TYR A 46 8.57 -13.40 -9.90
C TYR A 46 8.27 -11.89 -9.92
N LYS A 47 9.25 -11.06 -10.27
CA LYS A 47 9.09 -9.60 -10.36
C LYS A 47 8.00 -9.20 -11.35
N SER A 48 7.92 -9.89 -12.50
CA SER A 48 6.87 -9.67 -13.49
C SER A 48 5.47 -9.98 -12.95
N ALA A 49 5.31 -11.13 -12.29
CA ALA A 49 4.05 -11.53 -11.67
C ALA A 49 3.62 -10.57 -10.55
N LEU A 50 4.56 -10.18 -9.68
CA LEU A 50 4.34 -9.21 -8.61
C LEU A 50 3.89 -7.85 -9.17
N LYS A 51 4.61 -7.31 -10.14
CA LYS A 51 4.27 -6.03 -10.78
C LYS A 51 2.87 -6.04 -11.37
N LYS A 52 2.50 -7.13 -12.05
CA LYS A 52 1.16 -7.30 -12.64
C LYS A 52 0.07 -7.28 -11.57
N GLN A 53 0.26 -8.03 -10.49
CA GLN A 53 -0.67 -8.09 -9.37
C GLN A 53 -0.83 -6.73 -8.70
N MET A 54 0.28 -6.06 -8.36
CA MET A 54 0.25 -4.75 -7.69
C MET A 54 -0.49 -3.69 -8.52
N ASN A 55 -0.22 -3.63 -9.83
CA ASN A 55 -0.93 -2.68 -10.71
C ASN A 55 -2.43 -2.99 -10.81
N ALA A 56 -2.81 -4.26 -10.83
CA ALA A 56 -4.22 -4.65 -10.82
C ALA A 56 -4.90 -4.25 -9.50
N ALA A 57 -4.25 -4.49 -8.37
CA ALA A 57 -4.78 -4.13 -7.06
C ALA A 57 -4.99 -2.61 -6.92
N ILE A 58 -3.99 -1.80 -7.23
CA ILE A 58 -4.10 -0.33 -7.19
C ILE A 58 -5.20 0.19 -8.11
N LYS A 59 -5.36 -0.42 -9.28
CA LYS A 59 -6.38 0.01 -10.26
C LYS A 59 -7.81 -0.39 -9.87
N LEU A 60 -7.99 -1.56 -9.28
CA LEU A 60 -9.30 -2.19 -9.11
C LEU A 60 -9.83 -2.15 -7.67
N GLU A 61 -8.96 -1.94 -6.68
CA GLU A 61 -9.29 -2.06 -5.27
C GLU A 61 -9.14 -0.70 -4.55
N PRO A 62 -10.22 0.01 -4.27
CA PRO A 62 -10.15 1.32 -3.58
C PRO A 62 -9.45 1.26 -2.21
N GLY A 63 -9.50 0.11 -1.54
CA GLY A 63 -8.89 -0.10 -0.23
C GLY A 63 -7.39 -0.44 -0.27
N VAL A 64 -6.80 -0.66 -1.44
CA VAL A 64 -5.35 -0.84 -1.59
C VAL A 64 -4.74 0.52 -1.91
N LEU A 65 -4.02 1.09 -0.94
CA LEU A 65 -3.57 2.47 -1.01
C LEU A 65 -2.16 2.61 -1.59
N SER A 66 -1.26 1.69 -1.25
CA SER A 66 0.14 1.82 -1.66
C SER A 66 0.87 0.49 -1.61
N TYR A 67 1.76 0.29 -2.58
CA TYR A 67 2.82 -0.70 -2.55
C TYR A 67 4.17 -0.02 -2.81
N THR A 68 5.15 -0.35 -1.99
CA THR A 68 6.56 -0.01 -2.24
C THR A 68 7.37 -1.29 -2.19
N VAL A 69 8.09 -1.61 -3.25
CA VAL A 69 8.90 -2.83 -3.36
C VAL A 69 10.35 -2.46 -3.53
N VAL A 70 11.19 -3.04 -2.72
CA VAL A 70 12.65 -2.89 -2.81
C VAL A 70 13.31 -4.27 -2.80
N ALA A 71 14.46 -4.38 -3.45
CA ALA A 71 15.32 -5.55 -3.36
C ALA A 71 16.62 -5.17 -2.66
N ASP A 72 17.21 -6.09 -1.92
CA ASP A 72 18.53 -5.88 -1.34
C ASP A 72 19.59 -5.72 -2.44
N LYS A 73 20.51 -4.75 -2.26
CA LYS A 73 21.55 -4.47 -3.27
C LYS A 73 22.61 -5.56 -3.38
N LYS A 74 22.83 -6.33 -2.31
CA LYS A 74 23.83 -7.41 -2.27
C LYS A 74 23.22 -8.74 -2.69
N ASP A 75 21.93 -8.93 -2.47
CA ASP A 75 21.18 -10.14 -2.82
C ASP A 75 19.80 -9.75 -3.38
N ALA A 76 19.73 -9.59 -4.69
CA ALA A 76 18.51 -9.16 -5.38
C ALA A 76 17.31 -10.12 -5.21
N SER A 77 17.54 -11.34 -4.71
CA SER A 77 16.48 -12.31 -4.42
C SER A 77 15.79 -12.07 -3.07
N LEU A 78 16.33 -11.17 -2.24
CA LEU A 78 15.69 -10.69 -1.02
C LEU A 78 14.85 -9.46 -1.35
N ILE A 79 13.54 -9.64 -1.34
CA ILE A 79 12.56 -8.61 -1.69
C ILE A 79 11.79 -8.23 -0.44
N THR A 80 11.62 -6.93 -0.23
CA THR A 80 10.77 -6.36 0.81
C THR A 80 9.65 -5.57 0.16
N ILE A 81 8.41 -5.84 0.55
CA ILE A 81 7.22 -5.11 0.12
C ILE A 81 6.66 -4.38 1.34
N MET A 82 6.47 -3.08 1.23
CA MET A 82 5.66 -2.30 2.16
C MET A 82 4.27 -2.13 1.54
N GLU A 83 3.26 -2.57 2.25
CA GLU A 83 1.87 -2.57 1.84
C GLU A 83 1.06 -1.65 2.74
N VAL A 84 0.18 -0.84 2.16
CA VAL A 84 -0.74 0.03 2.90
C VAL A 84 -2.16 -0.20 2.40
N TYR A 85 -3.04 -0.57 3.32
CA TYR A 85 -4.47 -0.75 3.10
C TYR A 85 -5.27 0.27 3.89
N ALA A 86 -6.46 0.61 3.43
CA ALA A 86 -7.35 1.54 4.12
C ALA A 86 -7.74 1.06 5.52
N ASN A 87 -7.83 -0.28 5.72
CA ASN A 87 -8.15 -0.95 6.98
C ASN A 87 -7.93 -2.45 6.83
N LEU A 88 -8.20 -3.21 7.88
CA LEU A 88 -8.09 -4.67 7.89
C LEU A 88 -9.07 -5.34 6.90
N GLU A 89 -10.28 -4.81 6.77
CA GLU A 89 -11.30 -5.34 5.85
C GLU A 89 -10.84 -5.24 4.40
N ALA A 90 -10.17 -4.13 4.03
CA ALA A 90 -9.59 -3.95 2.70
C ALA A 90 -8.51 -5.01 2.41
N TYR A 91 -7.66 -5.32 3.38
CA TYR A 91 -6.68 -6.40 3.26
C TYR A 91 -7.38 -7.77 3.11
N GLN A 92 -8.37 -8.07 3.96
CA GLN A 92 -9.12 -9.33 3.88
C GLN A 92 -9.82 -9.50 2.53
N SER A 93 -10.38 -8.42 1.98
CA SER A 93 -10.95 -8.41 0.63
C SER A 93 -9.89 -8.64 -0.44
N HIS A 94 -8.73 -7.97 -0.32
CA HIS A 94 -7.61 -8.07 -1.26
C HIS A 94 -7.17 -9.52 -1.49
N ILE A 95 -6.94 -10.28 -0.42
CA ILE A 95 -6.45 -11.65 -0.51
C ILE A 95 -7.45 -12.64 -1.15
N LEU A 96 -8.71 -12.23 -1.30
CA LEU A 96 -9.76 -13.01 -1.94
C LEU A 96 -9.96 -12.67 -3.43
N THR A 97 -9.29 -11.62 -3.93
CA THR A 97 -9.44 -11.18 -5.32
C THR A 97 -8.87 -12.18 -6.31
N PRO A 98 -9.43 -12.26 -7.53
CA PRO A 98 -8.92 -13.17 -8.57
C PRO A 98 -7.46 -12.91 -8.95
N HIS A 99 -7.05 -11.63 -9.03
CA HIS A 99 -5.67 -11.26 -9.39
C HIS A 99 -4.67 -11.62 -8.29
N PHE A 100 -5.03 -11.49 -7.01
CA PHE A 100 -4.18 -11.95 -5.91
C PHE A 100 -4.03 -13.48 -5.90
N LYS A 101 -5.13 -14.20 -6.02
CA LYS A 101 -5.12 -15.67 -6.08
C LYS A 101 -4.29 -16.19 -7.26
N LYS A 102 -4.45 -15.58 -8.44
CA LYS A 102 -3.64 -15.88 -9.62
C LYS A 102 -2.14 -15.63 -9.37
N TYR A 103 -1.81 -14.50 -8.75
CA TYR A 103 -0.43 -14.20 -8.36
C TYR A 103 0.12 -15.28 -7.44
N LYS A 104 -0.59 -15.59 -6.34
CA LYS A 104 -0.16 -16.62 -5.37
C LYS A 104 0.06 -17.97 -6.03
N ASP A 105 -0.81 -18.39 -6.92
CA ASP A 105 -0.68 -19.64 -7.66
C ASP A 105 0.53 -19.61 -8.63
N THR A 106 0.74 -18.48 -9.31
CA THR A 106 1.88 -18.31 -10.23
C THR A 106 3.23 -18.40 -9.51
N VAL A 107 3.36 -17.78 -8.32
CA VAL A 107 4.66 -17.67 -7.64
C VAL A 107 4.93 -18.73 -6.58
N LYS A 108 4.00 -19.65 -6.33
CA LYS A 108 4.11 -20.63 -5.23
C LYS A 108 5.39 -21.47 -5.23
N ASN A 109 5.94 -21.76 -6.41
CA ASN A 109 7.18 -22.51 -6.58
C ASN A 109 8.42 -21.63 -6.81
N MET A 110 8.25 -20.30 -6.77
CA MET A 110 9.32 -19.30 -6.92
C MET A 110 9.75 -18.75 -5.55
N VAL A 111 8.86 -18.80 -4.56
CA VAL A 111 9.09 -18.26 -3.22
C VAL A 111 9.69 -19.32 -2.33
N LEU A 112 10.88 -19.07 -1.83
CA LEU A 112 11.62 -19.96 -0.90
C LEU A 112 11.24 -19.70 0.55
N SER A 113 10.96 -18.43 0.90
CA SER A 113 10.45 -18.05 2.22
C SER A 113 9.63 -16.77 2.14
N LEU A 114 8.67 -16.64 3.05
CA LEU A 114 7.80 -15.47 3.23
C LEU A 114 7.64 -15.20 4.72
N GLU A 115 7.94 -13.97 5.14
CA GLU A 115 7.63 -13.44 6.45
C GLU A 115 6.68 -12.25 6.29
N LEU A 116 5.55 -12.26 6.98
CA LEU A 116 4.60 -11.15 7.06
C LEU A 116 4.71 -10.49 8.43
N ILE A 117 4.92 -9.18 8.45
CA ILE A 117 5.08 -8.39 9.67
C ILE A 117 3.99 -7.32 9.68
N ASP A 118 3.08 -7.41 10.65
CA ASP A 118 2.13 -6.34 10.94
C ASP A 118 2.88 -5.19 11.62
N THR A 119 2.68 -3.99 11.10
CA THR A 119 3.42 -2.81 11.56
C THR A 119 2.46 -1.66 11.85
N GLU A 120 2.91 -0.73 12.67
CA GLU A 120 2.20 0.50 12.98
C GLU A 120 3.00 1.69 12.42
N LEU A 121 2.28 2.66 11.84
CA LEU A 121 2.92 3.87 11.36
C LEU A 121 3.35 4.74 12.55
N VAL A 122 4.65 4.97 12.69
CA VAL A 122 5.19 5.88 13.69
C VAL A 122 5.18 7.32 13.16
N GLU A 123 5.67 7.51 11.94
CA GLU A 123 5.76 8.84 11.32
C GLU A 123 5.96 8.71 9.81
N ARG A 124 5.45 9.68 9.06
CA ARG A 124 5.71 9.82 7.63
C ARG A 124 6.07 11.27 7.32
N VAL A 125 7.26 11.48 6.84
CA VAL A 125 7.74 12.80 6.39
C VAL A 125 8.26 12.68 4.96
N HIS A 126 7.84 13.58 4.09
CA HIS A 126 8.31 13.65 2.71
C HIS A 126 8.34 15.11 2.23
N LYS A 127 9.14 15.37 1.21
CA LYS A 127 9.12 16.69 0.55
C LYS A 127 7.82 16.86 -0.25
N PRO A 128 7.32 18.10 -0.41
CA PRO A 128 6.24 18.37 -1.36
C PRO A 128 6.60 17.78 -2.74
N ASN A 129 5.65 17.12 -3.38
CA ASN A 129 5.80 16.52 -4.72
C ASN A 129 6.72 15.28 -4.81
N TYR A 130 6.97 14.62 -3.69
CA TYR A 130 7.62 13.31 -3.69
C TYR A 130 6.60 12.18 -3.60
#